data_f997c1c5c068a293dc881e5d659bcd6f
#
_entry.id   f997c1c5c068a293dc881e5d659bcd6f
#
_cell.length_a   1.000
_cell.length_b   1.000
_cell.length_c   1.000
_cell.angle_alpha   90.00
_cell.angle_beta   90.00
_cell.angle_gamma   90.00
#
_symmetry.space_group_name_H-M   'P 1'
#
loop_
_entity.id
_entity.type
_entity.pdbx_description
1 polymer ?
#
loop_
_entity_poly.entity_id
_entity_poly.type
_entity_poly.pdbx_seq_one_letter_code
_entity_poly.pdbx_strand_id
1 'polypeptide(L)'
;KSHLEHFAGIQPEQWLPALRSTREDYRRKARIGVRYLPHKDKLVVGFRENQSNKLISIDRCMVLDREFGSITALKQLLQSLKAKAAIGHIELAMGDDEIALLVRHTEKLSQQDVNQLKQFALNKQWQLYLQPEGAESLHRVDDPTAAMRLHYHLDDFDLKFGFSPLDFTQVNST
;
A
#
# COMPACT_ATOMS: atom_id res chain seq x y z
N LYS A 1 3.51 -17.63 -26.39
CA LYS A 1 4.15 -18.19 -27.60
C LYS A 1 3.76 -17.38 -28.83
N SER A 2 2.47 -17.27 -29.17
CA SER A 2 1.98 -16.60 -30.38
C SER A 2 2.45 -15.15 -30.55
N HIS A 3 2.65 -14.38 -29.47
CA HIS A 3 3.10 -13.00 -29.59
C HIS A 3 4.54 -12.87 -30.07
N LEU A 4 5.45 -13.72 -29.60
CA LEU A 4 6.85 -13.73 -30.06
C LEU A 4 6.94 -14.13 -31.54
N GLU A 5 6.19 -15.14 -31.95
CA GLU A 5 6.16 -15.58 -33.33
C GLU A 5 5.47 -14.55 -34.25
N HIS A 6 4.32 -14.03 -33.83
CA HIS A 6 3.48 -13.16 -34.68
C HIS A 6 4.04 -11.74 -34.82
N PHE A 7 4.52 -11.13 -33.72
CA PHE A 7 4.98 -9.74 -33.75
C PHE A 7 6.48 -9.56 -33.92
N ALA A 8 7.26 -10.52 -33.45
CA ALA A 8 8.73 -10.42 -33.50
C ALA A 8 9.41 -11.41 -34.43
N GLY A 9 8.69 -12.40 -34.97
CA GLY A 9 9.28 -13.48 -35.81
C GLY A 9 10.31 -14.33 -35.06
N ILE A 10 10.27 -14.33 -33.73
CA ILE A 10 11.23 -15.01 -32.88
C ILE A 10 10.67 -16.36 -32.43
N GLN A 11 11.47 -17.40 -32.64
CA GLN A 11 11.21 -18.73 -32.06
C GLN A 11 12.30 -19.02 -31.03
N PRO A 12 11.96 -19.08 -29.71
CA PRO A 12 12.92 -19.45 -28.68
C PRO A 12 13.41 -20.90 -28.87
N GLU A 13 14.68 -21.13 -28.62
CA GLU A 13 15.25 -22.46 -28.65
C GLU A 13 14.65 -23.38 -27.58
N GLN A 14 14.32 -22.81 -26.42
CA GLN A 14 13.72 -23.52 -25.30
C GLN A 14 12.63 -22.71 -24.61
N TRP A 15 11.55 -23.38 -24.26
CA TRP A 15 10.51 -22.85 -23.37
C TRP A 15 10.68 -23.41 -21.96
N LEU A 16 11.07 -22.56 -21.03
CA LEU A 16 11.14 -22.93 -19.62
C LEU A 16 9.72 -23.05 -19.04
N PRO A 17 9.54 -23.82 -17.96
CA PRO A 17 8.30 -23.83 -17.19
C PRO A 17 7.92 -22.42 -16.74
N ALA A 18 6.63 -22.12 -16.72
CA ALA A 18 6.15 -20.84 -16.21
C ALA A 18 6.45 -20.72 -14.70
N LEU A 19 7.07 -19.61 -14.31
CA LEU A 19 7.16 -19.24 -12.89
C LEU A 19 5.75 -18.94 -12.38
N ARG A 20 5.39 -19.53 -11.25
CA ARG A 20 4.07 -19.36 -10.64
C ARG A 20 4.23 -19.11 -9.16
N SER A 21 3.51 -18.11 -8.66
CA SER A 21 3.35 -17.88 -7.23
C SER A 21 1.97 -18.34 -6.74
N THR A 22 1.68 -18.07 -5.48
CA THR A 22 0.34 -18.23 -4.92
C THR A 22 -0.69 -17.39 -5.67
N ARG A 23 -1.94 -17.84 -5.73
CA ARG A 23 -3.03 -17.08 -6.37
C ARG A 23 -3.57 -15.97 -5.48
N GLU A 24 -3.40 -16.09 -4.18
CA GLU A 24 -3.88 -15.20 -3.14
C GLU A 24 -2.72 -14.75 -2.25
N ASP A 25 -2.94 -13.66 -1.52
CA ASP A 25 -2.03 -13.15 -0.48
C ASP A 25 -0.58 -12.85 -0.96
N TYR A 26 -0.40 -12.54 -2.25
CA TYR A 26 0.93 -12.30 -2.85
C TYR A 26 1.31 -10.83 -2.95
N ARG A 27 0.32 -9.93 -2.81
CA ARG A 27 0.50 -8.52 -3.13
C ARG A 27 1.02 -7.73 -1.94
N ARG A 28 2.26 -7.30 -2.02
CA ARG A 28 2.98 -6.56 -0.99
C ARG A 28 2.84 -5.04 -1.08
N LYS A 29 2.07 -4.51 -2.03
CA LYS A 29 1.84 -3.07 -2.15
C LYS A 29 0.45 -2.78 -2.69
N ALA A 30 -0.22 -1.78 -2.10
CA ALA A 30 -1.52 -1.31 -2.58
C ALA A 30 -1.76 0.17 -2.25
N ARG A 31 -2.38 0.87 -3.20
CA ARG A 31 -3.00 2.18 -2.96
C ARG A 31 -4.50 1.98 -2.83
N ILE A 32 -5.03 2.33 -1.67
CA ILE A 32 -6.45 2.20 -1.30
C ILE A 32 -7.06 3.60 -1.26
N GLY A 33 -8.03 3.85 -2.11
CA GLY A 33 -8.72 5.13 -2.17
C GLY A 33 -9.58 5.36 -0.94
N VAL A 34 -9.69 6.62 -0.53
CA VAL A 34 -10.56 7.07 0.56
C VAL A 34 -11.43 8.21 0.03
N ARG A 35 -12.74 8.15 0.29
CA ARG A 35 -13.70 9.20 -0.09
C ARG A 35 -14.68 9.44 1.02
N TYR A 36 -14.77 10.68 1.48
CA TYR A 36 -15.77 11.12 2.44
C TYR A 36 -17.11 11.42 1.75
N LEU A 37 -18.18 10.93 2.34
CA LEU A 37 -19.56 11.18 1.92
C LEU A 37 -20.26 12.07 2.98
N PRO A 38 -20.31 13.39 2.80
CA PRO A 38 -20.81 14.32 3.81
C PRO A 38 -22.24 14.02 4.27
N HIS A 39 -23.13 13.69 3.32
CA HIS A 39 -24.54 13.41 3.61
C HIS A 39 -24.77 12.18 4.53
N LYS A 40 -23.77 11.30 4.65
CA LYS A 40 -23.86 10.07 5.46
C LYS A 40 -22.86 10.07 6.59
N ASP A 41 -22.05 11.11 6.72
CA ASP A 41 -20.89 11.17 7.61
C ASP A 41 -20.04 9.88 7.56
N LYS A 42 -19.76 9.37 6.36
CA LYS A 42 -19.14 8.07 6.16
C LYS A 42 -18.00 8.11 5.15
N LEU A 43 -16.95 7.36 5.44
CA LEU A 43 -15.89 7.08 4.48
C LEU A 43 -16.22 5.84 3.63
N VAL A 44 -15.90 5.95 2.34
CA VAL A 44 -15.75 4.80 1.45
C VAL A 44 -14.27 4.55 1.31
N VAL A 45 -13.81 3.35 1.67
CA VAL A 45 -12.41 2.94 1.61
C VAL A 45 -12.32 1.68 0.77
N GLY A 46 -11.52 1.72 -0.30
CA GLY A 46 -11.43 0.59 -1.21
C GLY A 46 -10.75 0.91 -2.54
N PHE A 47 -11.08 0.16 -3.57
CA PHE A 47 -10.49 0.32 -4.89
C PHE A 47 -11.45 0.98 -5.88
N ARG A 48 -10.87 1.61 -6.90
CA ARG A 48 -11.67 2.15 -8.01
C ARG A 48 -12.22 1.00 -8.85
N GLU A 49 -13.47 1.13 -9.22
CA GLU A 49 -14.11 0.28 -10.21
C GLU A 49 -13.42 0.43 -11.56
N ASN A 50 -13.31 -0.65 -12.30
CA ASN A 50 -12.68 -0.62 -13.62
C ASN A 50 -13.44 0.35 -14.56
N GLN A 51 -12.71 1.17 -15.30
CA GLN A 51 -13.24 2.18 -16.24
C GLN A 51 -14.21 3.20 -15.62
N SER A 52 -14.11 3.43 -14.30
CA SER A 52 -14.98 4.33 -13.55
C SER A 52 -14.17 5.10 -12.49
N ASN A 53 -14.70 6.28 -12.09
CA ASN A 53 -14.17 7.02 -10.96
C ASN A 53 -14.85 6.64 -9.63
N LYS A 54 -15.73 5.65 -9.65
CA LYS A 54 -16.43 5.17 -8.48
C LYS A 54 -15.50 4.35 -7.59
N LEU A 55 -15.52 4.63 -6.30
CA LEU A 55 -14.80 3.87 -5.29
C LEU A 55 -15.71 2.78 -4.73
N ILE A 56 -15.26 1.54 -4.80
CA ILE A 56 -15.94 0.37 -4.24
C ILE A 56 -15.35 0.06 -2.87
N SER A 57 -16.20 0.08 -1.84
CA SER A 57 -15.81 -0.28 -0.49
C SER A 57 -15.49 -1.77 -0.40
N ILE A 58 -14.35 -2.11 0.21
CA ILE A 58 -13.94 -3.49 0.42
C ILE A 58 -13.60 -3.71 1.90
N ASP A 59 -13.87 -4.89 2.42
CA ASP A 59 -13.51 -5.30 3.79
C ASP A 59 -12.28 -6.19 3.81
N ARG A 60 -12.07 -6.92 2.73
CA ARG A 60 -10.91 -7.78 2.48
C ARG A 60 -10.54 -7.73 1.00
N CYS A 61 -9.28 -7.91 0.70
CA CYS A 61 -8.77 -8.15 -0.65
C CYS A 61 -8.01 -9.47 -0.66
N MET A 62 -8.43 -10.41 -1.50
CA MET A 62 -7.84 -11.75 -1.54
C MET A 62 -6.39 -11.77 -2.03
N VAL A 63 -5.99 -10.76 -2.79
CA VAL A 63 -4.62 -10.71 -3.33
C VAL A 63 -3.64 -9.94 -2.45
N LEU A 64 -4.13 -9.12 -1.48
CA LEU A 64 -3.26 -8.43 -0.54
C LEU A 64 -2.69 -9.43 0.47
N ASP A 65 -1.41 -9.25 0.79
CA ASP A 65 -0.73 -10.06 1.81
C ASP A 65 -1.51 -10.03 3.13
N ARG A 66 -1.54 -11.17 3.82
CA ARG A 66 -2.28 -11.36 5.08
C ARG A 66 -1.78 -10.46 6.20
N GLU A 67 -0.49 -10.12 6.18
CA GLU A 67 0.13 -9.24 7.18
C GLU A 67 -0.50 -7.84 7.20
N PHE A 68 -1.09 -7.38 6.10
CA PHE A 68 -1.87 -6.14 6.10
C PHE A 68 -3.16 -6.24 6.93
N GLY A 69 -3.63 -7.46 7.16
CA GLY A 69 -4.81 -7.71 7.98
C GLY A 69 -6.10 -7.19 7.35
N SER A 70 -7.04 -6.79 8.21
CA SER A 70 -8.37 -6.37 7.79
C SER A 70 -8.43 -4.91 7.34
N ILE A 71 -8.93 -4.66 6.14
CA ILE A 71 -9.27 -3.31 5.66
C ILE A 71 -10.33 -2.65 6.56
N THR A 72 -11.17 -3.46 7.21
CA THR A 72 -12.18 -2.97 8.17
C THR A 72 -11.53 -2.21 9.33
N ALA A 73 -10.40 -2.67 9.86
CA ALA A 73 -9.68 -1.98 10.94
C ALA A 73 -9.16 -0.61 10.47
N LEU A 74 -8.62 -0.53 9.24
CA LEU A 74 -8.22 0.74 8.64
C LEU A 74 -9.42 1.68 8.42
N LYS A 75 -10.56 1.16 7.96
CA LYS A 75 -11.80 1.95 7.84
C LYS A 75 -12.24 2.55 9.16
N GLN A 76 -12.24 1.76 10.22
CA GLN A 76 -12.62 2.21 11.56
C GLN A 76 -11.69 3.32 12.06
N LEU A 77 -10.37 3.12 11.91
CA LEU A 77 -9.38 4.13 12.24
C LEU A 77 -9.65 5.44 11.48
N LEU A 78 -9.70 5.39 10.14
CA LEU A 78 -9.88 6.57 9.32
C LEU A 78 -11.22 7.27 9.60
N GLN A 79 -12.29 6.52 9.85
CA GLN A 79 -13.61 7.07 10.21
C GLN A 79 -13.59 7.81 11.56
N SER A 80 -12.73 7.42 12.50
CA SER A 80 -12.61 8.04 13.82
C SER A 80 -11.84 9.37 13.81
N LEU A 81 -11.08 9.65 12.74
CA LEU A 81 -10.29 10.87 12.62
C LEU A 81 -11.20 12.11 12.47
N LYS A 82 -10.82 13.22 13.12
CA LYS A 82 -11.50 14.51 12.92
C LYS A 82 -11.34 15.00 11.49
N ALA A 83 -10.13 14.88 10.94
CA ALA A 83 -9.80 15.28 9.57
C ALA A 83 -10.11 14.19 8.53
N LYS A 84 -11.04 13.28 8.80
CA LYS A 84 -11.38 12.16 7.88
C LYS A 84 -11.71 12.61 6.47
N ALA A 85 -12.33 13.78 6.30
CA ALA A 85 -12.67 14.34 4.99
C ALA A 85 -11.44 14.75 4.16
N ALA A 86 -10.32 15.03 4.83
CA ALA A 86 -9.07 15.43 4.19
C ALA A 86 -8.22 14.23 3.72
N ILE A 87 -8.59 13.01 4.05
CA ILE A 87 -7.83 11.81 3.62
C ILE A 87 -8.18 11.45 2.18
N GLY A 88 -7.20 11.50 1.29
CA GLY A 88 -7.41 11.20 -0.13
C GLY A 88 -7.19 9.73 -0.48
N HIS A 89 -6.18 9.10 0.09
CA HIS A 89 -5.89 7.68 -0.03
C HIS A 89 -4.90 7.24 1.05
N ILE A 90 -4.78 5.95 1.22
CA ILE A 90 -3.71 5.33 1.97
C ILE A 90 -2.90 4.42 1.05
N GLU A 91 -1.62 4.25 1.35
CA GLU A 91 -0.78 3.25 0.70
C GLU A 91 -0.27 2.27 1.76
N LEU A 92 -0.30 1.01 1.41
CA LEU A 92 0.32 -0.07 2.15
C LEU A 92 1.52 -0.55 1.34
N ALA A 93 2.65 -0.72 1.98
CA ALA A 93 3.86 -1.28 1.38
C ALA A 93 4.53 -2.21 2.38
N MET A 94 5.09 -3.32 1.90
CA MET A 94 5.73 -4.33 2.72
C MET A 94 7.11 -4.64 2.16
N GLY A 95 8.12 -4.60 3.04
CA GLY A 95 9.42 -5.22 2.85
C GLY A 95 9.39 -6.68 3.34
N ASP A 96 10.53 -7.25 3.65
CA ASP A 96 10.58 -8.60 4.21
C ASP A 96 10.21 -8.58 5.71
N ASP A 97 10.67 -7.58 6.44
CA ASP A 97 10.46 -7.46 7.89
C ASP A 97 9.62 -6.23 8.29
N GLU A 98 9.35 -5.32 7.36
CA GLU A 98 8.70 -4.05 7.68
C GLU A 98 7.42 -3.85 6.87
N ILE A 99 6.43 -3.25 7.51
CA ILE A 99 5.20 -2.79 6.85
C ILE A 99 5.05 -1.29 7.05
N ALA A 100 4.72 -0.58 5.99
CA ALA A 100 4.44 0.85 6.00
C ALA A 100 2.96 1.13 5.74
N LEU A 101 2.39 1.99 6.56
CA LEU A 101 1.13 2.68 6.33
C LEU A 101 1.45 4.13 5.97
N LEU A 102 1.16 4.53 4.75
CA LEU A 102 1.23 5.91 4.31
C LEU A 102 -0.17 6.50 4.22
N VAL A 103 -0.37 7.66 4.84
CA VAL A 103 -1.64 8.39 4.81
C VAL A 103 -1.46 9.69 4.03
N ARG A 104 -2.10 9.78 2.86
CA ARG A 104 -2.16 11.00 2.05
C ARG A 104 -3.31 11.88 2.53
N HIS A 105 -3.00 13.09 2.91
CA HIS A 105 -4.00 14.05 3.39
C HIS A 105 -3.80 15.43 2.75
N THR A 106 -4.87 16.20 2.62
CA THR A 106 -4.89 17.50 1.95
C THR A 106 -5.00 18.70 2.91
N GLU A 107 -5.31 18.44 4.17
CA GLU A 107 -5.37 19.44 5.22
C GLU A 107 -4.56 18.96 6.42
N LYS A 108 -4.08 19.90 7.23
CA LYS A 108 -3.28 19.59 8.42
C LYS A 108 -4.07 18.71 9.38
N LEU A 109 -3.50 17.58 9.74
CA LEU A 109 -4.05 16.69 10.76
C LEU A 109 -3.89 17.31 12.15
N SER A 110 -4.90 17.13 13.01
CA SER A 110 -4.80 17.51 14.42
C SER A 110 -3.81 16.59 15.15
N GLN A 111 -3.24 17.09 16.27
CA GLN A 111 -2.38 16.24 17.11
C GLN A 111 -3.11 14.99 17.59
N GLN A 112 -4.41 15.08 17.82
CA GLN A 112 -5.24 13.93 18.20
C GLN A 112 -5.32 12.90 17.07
N ASP A 113 -5.52 13.32 15.81
CA ASP A 113 -5.56 12.44 14.66
C ASP A 113 -4.20 11.73 14.46
N VAL A 114 -3.11 12.52 14.55
CA VAL A 114 -1.75 11.96 14.46
C VAL A 114 -1.49 10.91 15.56
N ASN A 115 -1.93 11.19 16.80
CA ASN A 115 -1.76 10.25 17.91
C ASN A 115 -2.57 8.95 17.70
N GLN A 116 -3.79 9.04 17.14
CA GLN A 116 -4.60 7.86 16.81
C GLN A 116 -3.93 7.01 15.72
N LEU A 117 -3.40 7.64 14.68
CA LEU A 117 -2.64 6.96 13.62
C LEU A 117 -1.39 6.29 14.18
N LYS A 118 -0.62 7.00 15.03
CA LYS A 118 0.57 6.45 15.70
C LYS A 118 0.23 5.24 16.56
N GLN A 119 -0.82 5.34 17.37
CA GLN A 119 -1.22 4.23 18.24
C GLN A 119 -1.63 2.99 17.43
N PHE A 120 -2.34 3.20 16.32
CA PHE A 120 -2.68 2.10 15.42
C PHE A 120 -1.45 1.46 14.81
N ALA A 121 -0.53 2.26 14.28
CA ALA A 121 0.72 1.78 13.69
C ALA A 121 1.58 1.02 14.72
N LEU A 122 1.69 1.55 15.94
CA LEU A 122 2.41 0.90 17.04
C LEU A 122 1.81 -0.46 17.40
N ASN A 123 0.48 -0.54 17.53
CA ASN A 123 -0.22 -1.79 17.84
C ASN A 123 -0.05 -2.85 16.73
N LYS A 124 0.20 -2.41 15.51
CA LYS A 124 0.45 -3.25 14.34
C LYS A 124 1.93 -3.51 14.08
N GLN A 125 2.82 -2.85 14.79
CA GLN A 125 4.27 -2.83 14.52
C GLN A 125 4.59 -2.33 13.09
N TRP A 126 3.80 -1.36 12.61
CA TRP A 126 3.96 -0.76 11.29
C TRP A 126 4.67 0.59 11.36
N GLN A 127 5.44 0.91 10.35
CA GLN A 127 5.96 2.25 10.12
C GLN A 127 4.82 3.17 9.65
N LEU A 128 4.73 4.39 10.22
CA LEU A 128 3.70 5.35 9.83
C LEU A 128 4.33 6.52 9.07
N TYR A 129 3.78 6.77 7.90
CA TYR A 129 4.16 7.89 7.04
C TYR A 129 2.96 8.81 6.80
N LEU A 130 3.22 10.11 6.81
CA LEU A 130 2.26 11.13 6.39
C LEU A 130 2.78 11.83 5.13
N GLN A 131 1.86 12.17 4.23
CA GLN A 131 2.14 12.88 3.00
C GLN A 131 1.09 13.98 2.81
N PRO A 132 1.36 15.23 3.23
CA PRO A 132 0.42 16.35 3.07
C PRO A 132 0.33 16.88 1.63
N GLU A 133 1.43 16.83 0.87
CA GLU A 133 1.53 17.42 -0.47
C GLU A 133 2.16 16.44 -1.47
N GLY A 134 3.14 16.89 -2.25
CA GLY A 134 3.87 16.07 -3.21
C GLY A 134 4.72 14.98 -2.56
N ALA A 135 5.44 14.24 -3.38
CA ALA A 135 6.27 13.12 -2.92
C ALA A 135 7.35 13.56 -1.91
N GLU A 136 7.88 14.77 -2.08
CA GLU A 136 8.89 15.40 -1.23
C GLU A 136 8.40 15.71 0.19
N SER A 137 7.08 15.78 0.39
CA SER A 137 6.47 16.02 1.71
C SER A 137 6.34 14.77 2.56
N LEU A 138 6.70 13.61 2.01
CA LEU A 138 6.67 12.35 2.74
C LEU A 138 7.59 12.40 3.96
N HIS A 139 7.05 12.08 5.12
CA HIS A 139 7.83 11.98 6.35
C HIS A 139 7.32 10.87 7.25
N ARG A 140 8.25 10.25 7.98
CA ARG A 140 7.94 9.22 8.95
C ARG A 140 7.60 9.85 10.30
N VAL A 141 6.53 9.38 10.95
CA VAL A 141 6.04 10.00 12.20
C VAL A 141 6.02 9.06 13.41
N ASP A 142 6.09 7.75 13.22
CA ASP A 142 6.23 6.79 14.32
C ASP A 142 7.62 6.93 14.97
N ASP A 143 8.67 7.02 14.15
CA ASP A 143 10.04 7.32 14.55
C ASP A 143 10.68 8.31 13.54
N PRO A 144 10.65 9.62 13.82
CA PRO A 144 11.21 10.63 12.91
C PRO A 144 12.74 10.54 12.70
N THR A 145 13.44 9.79 13.54
CA THR A 145 14.90 9.62 13.44
C THR A 145 15.32 8.39 12.64
N ALA A 146 14.38 7.46 12.44
CA ALA A 146 14.64 6.24 11.68
C ALA A 146 14.67 6.50 10.17
N ALA A 147 15.39 5.66 9.45
CA ALA A 147 15.41 5.71 8.00
C ALA A 147 14.01 5.49 7.41
N MET A 148 13.68 6.26 6.38
CA MET A 148 12.41 6.12 5.64
C MET A 148 12.53 5.04 4.56
N ARG A 149 12.87 3.82 4.97
CA ARG A 149 13.13 2.70 4.08
C ARG A 149 12.47 1.42 4.57
N LEU A 150 12.00 0.64 3.61
CA LEU A 150 11.65 -0.77 3.72
C LEU A 150 12.71 -1.56 2.95
N HIS A 151 12.88 -2.82 3.28
CA HIS A 151 13.92 -3.63 2.66
C HIS A 151 13.37 -4.95 2.15
N TYR A 152 14.00 -5.45 1.08
CA TYR A 152 13.86 -6.84 0.65
C TYR A 152 15.23 -7.40 0.26
N HIS A 153 15.36 -8.71 0.37
CA HIS A 153 16.59 -9.43 0.08
C HIS A 153 16.46 -10.25 -1.20
N LEU A 154 17.56 -10.38 -1.90
CA LEU A 154 17.75 -11.37 -2.96
C LEU A 154 18.81 -12.34 -2.46
N ASP A 155 18.37 -13.39 -1.75
CA ASP A 155 19.25 -14.31 -1.02
C ASP A 155 20.25 -15.02 -1.94
N ASP A 156 19.83 -15.39 -3.15
CA ASP A 156 20.70 -16.02 -4.16
C ASP A 156 21.90 -15.15 -4.56
N PHE A 157 21.83 -13.84 -4.32
CA PHE A 157 22.86 -12.88 -4.69
C PHE A 157 23.48 -12.15 -3.49
N ASP A 158 23.05 -12.48 -2.28
CA ASP A 158 23.46 -11.78 -1.04
C ASP A 158 23.27 -10.26 -1.14
N LEU A 159 22.14 -9.82 -1.71
CA LEU A 159 21.82 -8.41 -1.91
C LEU A 159 20.63 -7.98 -1.06
N LYS A 160 20.78 -6.81 -0.41
CA LYS A 160 19.73 -6.13 0.31
C LYS A 160 19.35 -4.82 -0.39
N PHE A 161 18.09 -4.67 -0.77
CA PHE A 161 17.56 -3.46 -1.40
C PHE A 161 16.70 -2.66 -0.44
N GLY A 162 17.00 -1.37 -0.32
CA GLY A 162 16.17 -0.43 0.42
C GLY A 162 15.31 0.40 -0.53
N PHE A 163 14.02 0.55 -0.23
CA PHE A 163 13.07 1.32 -1.02
C PHE A 163 12.17 2.20 -0.15
N SER A 164 11.72 3.33 -0.70
CA SER A 164 10.71 4.18 -0.08
C SER A 164 9.30 3.59 -0.27
N PRO A 165 8.35 3.82 0.64
CA PRO A 165 6.95 3.44 0.41
C PRO A 165 6.36 3.98 -0.90
N LEU A 166 6.90 5.07 -1.46
CA LEU A 166 6.47 5.63 -2.74
C LEU A 166 7.16 5.01 -3.96
N ASP A 167 8.30 4.34 -3.79
CA ASP A 167 9.03 3.76 -4.91
C ASP A 167 8.23 2.64 -5.57
N PHE A 168 8.41 2.47 -6.88
CA PHE A 168 7.87 1.30 -7.55
C PHE A 168 8.62 0.04 -7.08
N THR A 169 7.87 -0.95 -6.65
CA THR A 169 8.38 -2.29 -6.35
C THR A 169 7.47 -3.33 -6.98
N GLN A 170 8.03 -4.47 -7.34
CA GLN A 170 7.21 -5.61 -7.76
C GLN A 170 6.34 -6.04 -6.58
N VAL A 171 5.05 -6.18 -6.85
CA VAL A 171 4.06 -6.47 -5.79
C VAL A 171 4.06 -7.94 -5.37
N ASN A 172 4.67 -8.79 -6.17
CA ASN A 172 4.83 -10.22 -5.93
C ASN A 172 6.30 -10.48 -5.61
N SER A 173 6.59 -11.12 -4.50
CA SER A 173 7.94 -11.44 -4.02
C SER A 173 8.52 -12.74 -4.59
N THR A 174 7.74 -13.47 -5.40
CA THR A 174 8.16 -14.75 -5.99
C THR A 174 8.78 -14.56 -7.36
#